data_b0733d83e0b989b3290fe4c13f5d2225
#
_entry.id   b0733d83e0b989b3290fe4c13f5d2225
#
_cell.length_a   1.000
_cell.length_b   1.000
_cell.length_c   1.000
_cell.angle_alpha   90.00
_cell.angle_beta   90.00
_cell.angle_gamma   90.00
#
_symmetry.space_group_name_H-M   'P 1'
#
loop_
_entity.id
_entity.type
_entity.pdbx_description
1 polymer ?
#
loop_
_entity_poly.entity_id
_entity_poly.type
_entity_poly.pdbx_seq_one_letter_code
_entity_poly.pdbx_strand_id
1 'polypeptide(L)'
;ISLKEMLAAVLETNRTLPELSDVTVPSRIIWLPLSWDDPQTQLAAKRYQQTVRPNAPWCPSNPEFIRRINGLDSIEDVKKIVFDADYLVLGLGDVYLGAPVATPVDPRHRMVTTKYNPARPWTPENAVGIGGAYLCVYGMEGPGGYQFVGRTIQMWNPLRETEYFKKGKPWLLNFFDRLKFYPCSADEILQYRDDFL
;
A
#
# COMPACT_ATOMS: atom_id res chain seq x y z
N ILE A 1 21.49 15.23 -20.06
CA ILE A 1 20.41 16.24 -20.02
C ILE A 1 20.65 17.13 -18.82
N SER A 2 20.72 18.44 -19.01
CA SER A 2 20.82 19.41 -17.93
C SER A 2 19.45 19.62 -17.25
N LEU A 3 19.46 20.13 -16.01
CA LEU A 3 18.22 20.47 -15.30
C LEU A 3 17.35 21.46 -16.10
N LYS A 4 17.98 22.39 -16.80
CA LYS A 4 17.28 23.39 -17.63
C LYS A 4 16.57 22.72 -18.83
N GLU A 5 17.22 21.78 -19.49
CA GLU A 5 16.64 21.02 -20.61
C GLU A 5 15.49 20.14 -20.14
N MET A 6 15.65 19.49 -18.97
CA MET A 6 14.59 18.68 -18.37
C MET A 6 13.37 19.53 -18.00
N LEU A 7 13.58 20.67 -17.35
CA LEU A 7 12.51 21.60 -17.03
C LEU A 7 11.79 22.11 -18.29
N ALA A 8 12.55 22.47 -19.34
CA ALA A 8 11.96 22.90 -20.61
C ALA A 8 11.09 21.80 -21.24
N ALA A 9 11.56 20.55 -21.23
CA ALA A 9 10.80 19.42 -21.74
C ALA A 9 9.51 19.19 -20.95
N VAL A 10 9.55 19.25 -19.61
CA VAL A 10 8.36 19.13 -18.75
C VAL A 10 7.35 20.25 -19.03
N LEU A 11 7.82 21.50 -19.13
CA LEU A 11 6.94 22.65 -19.40
C LEU A 11 6.30 22.54 -20.80
N GLU A 12 7.05 22.10 -21.79
CA GLU A 12 6.52 21.90 -23.15
C GLU A 12 5.51 20.76 -23.18
N THR A 13 5.83 19.64 -22.56
CA THR A 13 4.87 18.52 -22.43
C THR A 13 3.58 18.99 -21.76
N ASN A 14 3.67 19.77 -20.68
CA ASN A 14 2.50 20.28 -19.98
C ASN A 14 1.63 21.22 -20.83
N ARG A 15 2.25 22.01 -21.73
CA ARG A 15 1.54 22.89 -22.67
C ARG A 15 0.80 22.13 -23.78
N THR A 16 1.32 20.97 -24.15
CA THR A 16 0.79 20.13 -25.24
C THR A 16 -0.18 19.08 -24.74
N LEU A 17 -0.36 18.94 -23.41
CA LEU A 17 -1.37 18.04 -22.86
C LEU A 17 -2.78 18.52 -23.30
N PRO A 18 -3.64 17.58 -23.77
CA PRO A 18 -5.04 17.89 -24.04
C PRO A 18 -5.75 18.26 -22.74
N GLU A 19 -6.87 18.97 -22.84
CA GLU A 19 -7.76 19.11 -21.70
C GLU A 19 -8.20 17.74 -21.21
N LEU A 20 -8.00 17.47 -19.91
CA LEU A 20 -8.20 16.14 -19.32
C LEU A 20 -9.62 15.95 -18.75
N SER A 21 -10.49 16.94 -18.86
CA SER A 21 -11.87 16.92 -18.35
C SER A 21 -12.70 15.74 -18.87
N ASP A 22 -12.42 15.31 -20.11
CA ASP A 22 -13.18 14.26 -20.80
C ASP A 22 -12.37 12.97 -21.00
N VAL A 23 -11.19 12.86 -20.38
CA VAL A 23 -10.36 11.66 -20.49
C VAL A 23 -10.96 10.54 -19.66
N THR A 24 -11.32 9.44 -20.32
CA THR A 24 -11.75 8.21 -19.68
C THR A 24 -10.64 7.18 -19.77
N VAL A 25 -10.31 6.56 -18.64
CA VAL A 25 -9.32 5.47 -18.59
C VAL A 25 -9.99 4.16 -18.14
N PRO A 26 -9.58 3.00 -18.70
CA PRO A 26 -10.08 1.71 -18.23
C PRO A 26 -9.65 1.51 -16.75
N SER A 27 -10.59 1.03 -15.95
CA SER A 27 -10.36 0.78 -14.52
C SER A 27 -11.05 -0.53 -14.12
N ARG A 28 -10.30 -1.41 -13.44
CA ARG A 28 -10.85 -2.62 -12.82
C ARG A 28 -11.08 -2.34 -11.34
N ILE A 29 -12.09 -2.99 -10.76
CA ILE A 29 -12.25 -3.06 -9.30
C ILE A 29 -11.67 -4.38 -8.84
N ILE A 30 -10.63 -4.34 -8.02
CA ILE A 30 -9.94 -5.50 -7.48
C ILE A 30 -10.29 -5.61 -5.98
N TRP A 31 -11.02 -6.65 -5.64
CA TRP A 31 -11.35 -6.97 -4.26
C TRP A 31 -10.28 -7.87 -3.67
N LEU A 32 -9.71 -7.47 -2.54
CA LEU A 32 -8.65 -8.21 -1.85
C LEU A 32 -9.07 -8.51 -0.41
N PRO A 33 -8.81 -9.72 0.09
CA PRO A 33 -8.94 -10.01 1.52
C PRO A 33 -7.91 -9.21 2.30
N LEU A 34 -8.26 -8.74 3.49
CA LEU A 34 -7.35 -8.06 4.39
C LEU A 34 -7.49 -8.59 5.82
N SER A 35 -6.45 -9.22 6.32
CA SER A 35 -6.31 -9.50 7.74
C SER A 35 -5.91 -8.21 8.45
N TRP A 36 -6.89 -7.61 9.16
CA TRP A 36 -6.69 -6.36 9.90
C TRP A 36 -5.74 -6.56 11.07
N ASP A 37 -4.79 -5.62 11.22
CA ASP A 37 -3.77 -5.65 12.28
C ASP A 37 -3.12 -7.05 12.45
N ASP A 38 -2.74 -7.64 11.33
CA ASP A 38 -2.28 -9.02 11.19
C ASP A 38 -1.12 -9.34 12.15
N PRO A 39 -1.08 -10.55 12.75
CA PRO A 39 -0.02 -10.95 13.68
C PRO A 39 1.41 -10.80 13.14
N GLN A 40 1.64 -10.96 11.83
CA GLN A 40 2.96 -10.74 11.24
C GLN A 40 3.35 -9.27 11.21
N THR A 41 2.38 -8.37 10.97
CA THR A 41 2.62 -6.93 11.03
C THR A 41 2.85 -6.45 12.46
N GLN A 42 2.13 -6.99 13.43
CA GLN A 42 2.38 -6.77 14.86
C GLN A 42 3.78 -7.25 15.27
N LEU A 43 4.17 -8.45 14.82
CA LEU A 43 5.52 -8.99 15.07
C LEU A 43 6.61 -8.07 14.49
N ALA A 44 6.40 -7.52 13.29
CA ALA A 44 7.36 -6.60 12.67
C ALA A 44 7.47 -5.29 13.48
N ALA A 45 6.37 -4.72 13.94
CA ALA A 45 6.37 -3.54 14.80
C ALA A 45 7.06 -3.81 16.14
N LYS A 46 6.80 -4.96 16.77
CA LYS A 46 7.43 -5.40 18.02
C LYS A 46 8.95 -5.57 17.86
N ARG A 47 9.38 -6.28 16.81
CA ARG A 47 10.82 -6.47 16.50
C ARG A 47 11.51 -5.12 16.30
N TYR A 48 10.90 -4.22 15.55
CA TYR A 48 11.42 -2.88 15.33
C TYR A 48 11.62 -2.12 16.65
N GLN A 49 10.61 -2.12 17.52
CA GLN A 49 10.68 -1.49 18.83
C GLN A 49 11.81 -2.06 19.69
N GLN A 50 12.02 -3.37 19.64
CA GLN A 50 13.06 -4.05 20.44
C GLN A 50 14.47 -3.83 19.92
N THR A 51 14.66 -3.71 18.60
CA THR A 51 16.01 -3.78 18.00
C THR A 51 16.47 -2.50 17.31
N VAL A 52 15.55 -1.57 16.98
CA VAL A 52 15.89 -0.36 16.22
C VAL A 52 15.59 0.91 17.00
N ARG A 53 14.35 1.07 17.48
CA ARG A 53 13.93 2.29 18.15
C ARG A 53 12.90 2.00 19.25
N PRO A 54 13.35 1.80 20.51
CA PRO A 54 12.47 1.45 21.63
C PRO A 54 11.35 2.47 21.90
N ASN A 55 11.62 3.76 21.69
CA ASN A 55 10.68 4.86 21.92
C ASN A 55 10.04 5.38 20.63
N ALA A 56 9.85 4.52 19.63
CA ALA A 56 9.18 4.91 18.39
C ALA A 56 7.71 5.27 18.64
N PRO A 57 7.23 6.46 18.24
CA PRO A 57 5.87 6.91 18.55
C PRO A 57 4.76 6.10 17.86
N TRP A 58 5.11 5.30 16.85
CA TRP A 58 4.22 4.37 16.13
C TRP A 58 4.20 2.96 16.72
N CYS A 59 4.98 2.66 17.74
CA CYS A 59 5.00 1.39 18.44
C CYS A 59 4.29 1.51 19.79
N PRO A 60 3.68 0.41 20.27
CA PRO A 60 3.63 -0.94 19.69
C PRO A 60 2.57 -1.13 18.61
N SER A 61 1.61 -0.19 18.44
CA SER A 61 0.47 -0.34 17.54
C SER A 61 0.45 0.73 16.46
N ASN A 62 0.60 0.31 15.20
CA ASN A 62 0.49 1.21 14.06
C ASN A 62 -0.94 1.75 13.87
N PRO A 63 -2.02 0.93 14.00
CA PRO A 63 -3.37 1.45 13.94
C PRO A 63 -3.66 2.53 14.99
N GLU A 64 -3.16 2.37 16.22
CA GLU A 64 -3.31 3.40 17.25
C GLU A 64 -2.53 4.68 16.89
N PHE A 65 -1.34 4.55 16.32
CA PHE A 65 -0.59 5.70 15.84
C PHE A 65 -1.34 6.43 14.71
N ILE A 66 -1.90 5.69 13.72
CA ILE A 66 -2.71 6.25 12.65
C ILE A 66 -3.92 6.99 13.22
N ARG A 67 -4.65 6.37 14.15
CA ARG A 67 -5.78 6.98 14.86
C ARG A 67 -5.41 8.34 15.42
N ARG A 68 -4.36 8.35 16.23
CA ARG A 68 -3.93 9.53 17.00
C ARG A 68 -3.53 10.71 16.12
N ILE A 69 -2.73 10.44 15.05
CA ILE A 69 -2.23 11.55 14.21
C ILE A 69 -3.29 12.08 13.22
N ASN A 70 -4.35 11.32 12.97
CA ASN A 70 -5.46 11.76 12.15
C ASN A 70 -6.64 12.30 12.98
N GLY A 71 -6.51 12.34 14.31
CA GLY A 71 -7.56 12.88 15.20
C GLY A 71 -8.84 12.05 15.22
N LEU A 72 -8.74 10.73 14.98
CA LEU A 72 -9.89 9.83 14.99
C LEU A 72 -10.21 9.39 16.42
N ASP A 73 -11.49 9.10 16.69
CA ASP A 73 -11.96 8.76 18.04
C ASP A 73 -11.53 7.36 18.45
N SER A 74 -11.53 6.40 17.52
CA SER A 74 -11.22 4.99 17.82
C SER A 74 -10.39 4.30 16.74
N ILE A 75 -9.79 3.15 17.09
CA ILE A 75 -9.13 2.26 16.11
C ILE A 75 -10.16 1.68 15.12
N GLU A 76 -11.40 1.47 15.57
CA GLU A 76 -12.48 1.01 14.69
C GLU A 76 -12.80 2.04 13.60
N ASP A 77 -12.63 3.35 13.85
CA ASP A 77 -12.77 4.35 12.80
C ASP A 77 -11.66 4.22 11.76
N VAL A 78 -10.41 3.98 12.17
CA VAL A 78 -9.31 3.68 11.25
C VAL A 78 -9.65 2.47 10.39
N LYS A 79 -10.09 1.38 11.03
CA LYS A 79 -10.48 0.14 10.36
C LYS A 79 -11.63 0.38 9.37
N LYS A 80 -12.68 1.06 9.82
CA LYS A 80 -13.82 1.41 8.98
C LYS A 80 -13.38 2.18 7.73
N ILE A 81 -12.54 3.22 7.89
CA ILE A 81 -12.02 4.00 6.76
C ILE A 81 -11.26 3.11 5.79
N VAL A 82 -10.40 2.20 6.28
CA VAL A 82 -9.61 1.30 5.41
C VAL A 82 -10.51 0.39 4.58
N PHE A 83 -11.58 -0.16 5.17
CA PHE A 83 -12.47 -1.08 4.47
C PHE A 83 -13.53 -0.38 3.60
N ASP A 84 -13.95 0.83 3.96
CA ASP A 84 -14.91 1.61 3.18
C ASP A 84 -14.24 2.30 1.98
N ALA A 85 -12.94 2.53 2.04
CA ALA A 85 -12.21 3.25 1.02
C ALA A 85 -12.13 2.50 -0.32
N ASP A 86 -12.12 3.29 -1.38
CA ASP A 86 -11.89 2.87 -2.74
C ASP A 86 -10.56 3.49 -3.18
N TYR A 87 -9.51 2.67 -3.31
CA TYR A 87 -8.15 3.16 -3.54
C TYR A 87 -7.79 3.13 -5.02
N LEU A 88 -7.57 4.29 -5.62
CA LEU A 88 -7.10 4.41 -6.99
C LEU A 88 -5.59 4.20 -7.07
N VAL A 89 -5.15 3.25 -7.89
CA VAL A 89 -3.73 2.96 -8.16
C VAL A 89 -3.17 4.02 -9.12
N LEU A 90 -2.32 4.89 -8.60
CA LEU A 90 -1.68 5.96 -9.35
C LEU A 90 -0.29 5.59 -9.87
N GLY A 91 0.36 4.62 -9.25
CA GLY A 91 1.70 4.17 -9.58
C GLY A 91 1.94 2.72 -9.22
N LEU A 92 2.93 2.10 -9.89
CA LEU A 92 3.32 0.70 -9.70
C LEU A 92 4.84 0.60 -9.56
N GLY A 93 5.37 0.99 -8.41
CA GLY A 93 6.82 1.01 -8.19
C GLY A 93 7.25 1.78 -6.94
N ASP A 94 6.43 1.77 -5.88
CA ASP A 94 6.74 2.51 -4.65
C ASP A 94 8.01 1.99 -3.97
N VAL A 95 8.07 0.69 -3.65
CA VAL A 95 9.23 0.04 -3.00
C VAL A 95 9.95 -0.92 -3.94
N TYR A 96 9.28 -1.45 -4.96
CA TYR A 96 9.81 -2.26 -6.05
C TYR A 96 8.80 -2.25 -7.22
N LEU A 97 9.23 -2.70 -8.40
CA LEU A 97 8.40 -2.68 -9.61
C LEU A 97 7.10 -3.50 -9.39
N GLY A 98 5.96 -2.85 -9.60
CA GLY A 98 4.64 -3.45 -9.42
C GLY A 98 3.97 -3.21 -8.07
N ALA A 99 4.69 -2.67 -7.06
CA ALA A 99 4.10 -2.26 -5.79
C ALA A 99 3.20 -1.03 -5.99
N PRO A 100 1.93 -1.09 -5.56
CA PRO A 100 1.00 0.02 -5.77
C PRO A 100 1.35 1.24 -4.93
N VAL A 101 1.22 2.41 -5.52
CA VAL A 101 0.99 3.67 -4.85
C VAL A 101 -0.47 4.03 -5.08
N ALA A 102 -1.31 3.87 -4.08
CA ALA A 102 -2.74 4.08 -4.20
C ALA A 102 -3.26 5.13 -3.20
N THR A 103 -4.28 5.85 -3.59
CA THR A 103 -4.91 6.86 -2.73
C THR A 103 -6.43 6.70 -2.74
N PRO A 104 -7.14 6.92 -1.62
CA PRO A 104 -8.58 6.93 -1.62
C PRO A 104 -9.17 7.94 -2.61
N VAL A 105 -10.15 7.51 -3.39
CA VAL A 105 -10.90 8.37 -4.31
C VAL A 105 -11.65 9.43 -3.51
N ASP A 106 -12.34 9.00 -2.45
CA ASP A 106 -13.01 9.92 -1.53
C ASP A 106 -11.98 10.56 -0.57
N PRO A 107 -11.84 11.90 -0.60
CA PRO A 107 -10.88 12.58 0.27
C PRO A 107 -11.18 12.40 1.77
N ARG A 108 -12.41 12.07 2.17
CA ARG A 108 -12.77 11.79 3.56
C ARG A 108 -12.12 10.51 4.10
N HIS A 109 -11.69 9.61 3.22
CA HIS A 109 -10.98 8.37 3.57
C HIS A 109 -9.45 8.54 3.53
N ARG A 110 -8.93 9.72 3.23
CA ARG A 110 -7.48 9.98 3.13
C ARG A 110 -6.87 10.20 4.50
N MET A 111 -6.36 9.15 5.09
CA MET A 111 -5.52 9.23 6.29
C MET A 111 -4.07 9.53 5.90
N VAL A 112 -3.38 10.31 6.71
CA VAL A 112 -1.98 10.67 6.50
C VAL A 112 -1.13 10.12 7.63
N THR A 113 0.04 9.58 7.31
CA THR A 113 0.99 9.08 8.30
C THR A 113 2.41 9.56 8.06
N THR A 114 3.23 9.58 9.11
CA THR A 114 4.69 9.64 8.95
C THR A 114 5.23 8.23 8.73
N LYS A 115 6.31 8.11 7.99
CA LYS A 115 7.01 6.83 7.81
C LYS A 115 7.84 6.47 9.05
N TYR A 116 8.19 5.20 9.20
CA TYR A 116 9.21 4.78 10.17
C TYR A 116 10.54 5.48 9.88
N ASN A 117 11.19 5.95 10.90
CA ASN A 117 12.51 6.57 10.82
C ASN A 117 13.38 6.12 12.00
N PRO A 118 14.45 5.32 11.73
CA PRO A 118 14.80 4.72 10.46
C PRO A 118 13.77 3.69 9.96
N ALA A 119 13.85 3.29 8.70
CA ALA A 119 12.96 2.27 8.13
C ALA A 119 13.09 0.93 8.88
N ARG A 120 12.04 0.13 8.90
CA ARG A 120 12.11 -1.24 9.42
C ARG A 120 13.06 -2.08 8.58
N PRO A 121 13.94 -2.88 9.19
CA PRO A 121 14.76 -3.85 8.48
C PRO A 121 13.95 -4.97 7.83
N TRP A 122 12.82 -5.34 8.44
CA TRP A 122 11.93 -6.39 7.97
C TRP A 122 10.48 -5.95 7.96
N THR A 123 9.84 -6.15 6.83
CA THR A 123 8.40 -6.01 6.59
C THR A 123 7.92 -7.35 6.04
N PRO A 124 6.86 -7.96 6.59
CA PRO A 124 6.34 -9.22 6.07
C PRO A 124 5.79 -9.00 4.65
N GLU A 125 5.91 -10.03 3.81
CA GLU A 125 5.32 -10.01 2.48
C GLU A 125 3.80 -9.78 2.55
N ASN A 126 3.27 -9.10 1.55
CA ASN A 126 1.87 -8.73 1.43
C ASN A 126 1.32 -7.84 2.57
N ALA A 127 2.20 -7.27 3.38
CA ALA A 127 1.81 -6.25 4.34
C ALA A 127 1.19 -5.05 3.62
N VAL A 128 0.09 -4.55 4.15
CA VAL A 128 -0.59 -3.34 3.68
C VAL A 128 -0.30 -2.21 4.65
N GLY A 129 0.13 -1.07 4.14
CA GLY A 129 0.47 0.06 4.98
C GLY A 129 0.19 1.41 4.33
N ILE A 130 0.15 2.44 5.17
CA ILE A 130 -0.05 3.84 4.78
C ILE A 130 1.23 4.62 5.08
N GLY A 131 1.71 5.37 4.09
CA GLY A 131 2.87 6.24 4.23
C GLY A 131 2.66 7.56 3.49
N GLY A 132 2.78 8.70 4.19
CA GLY A 132 2.24 9.95 3.68
C GLY A 132 0.72 9.81 3.51
N ALA A 133 0.21 10.10 2.32
CA ALA A 133 -1.21 9.96 1.96
C ALA A 133 -1.49 8.74 1.07
N TYR A 134 -0.53 7.81 0.96
CA TYR A 134 -0.63 6.68 0.04
C TYR A 134 -0.68 5.34 0.77
N LEU A 135 -1.45 4.43 0.21
CA LEU A 135 -1.45 3.03 0.58
C LEU A 135 -0.54 2.25 -0.38
N CYS A 136 0.24 1.33 0.19
CA CYS A 136 1.07 0.38 -0.54
C CYS A 136 0.83 -1.04 -0.05
N VAL A 137 1.05 -2.02 -0.92
CA VAL A 137 1.13 -3.44 -0.58
C VAL A 137 2.56 -3.93 -0.86
N TYR A 138 3.20 -4.48 0.15
CA TYR A 138 4.54 -5.06 0.05
C TYR A 138 4.45 -6.47 -0.50
N GLY A 139 4.74 -6.70 -1.78
CA GLY A 139 4.63 -8.02 -2.41
C GLY A 139 5.72 -9.01 -2.04
N MET A 140 6.78 -8.56 -1.33
CA MET A 140 7.88 -9.40 -0.85
C MET A 140 8.36 -8.91 0.52
N GLU A 141 9.07 -9.76 1.24
CA GLU A 141 9.79 -9.35 2.46
C GLU A 141 10.91 -8.37 2.15
N GLY A 142 11.12 -7.40 3.03
CA GLY A 142 12.19 -6.42 2.87
C GLY A 142 12.08 -5.24 3.83
N PRO A 143 12.96 -4.25 3.71
CA PRO A 143 12.83 -3.03 4.50
C PRO A 143 11.58 -2.24 4.14
N GLY A 144 11.03 -1.49 5.09
CA GLY A 144 9.85 -0.69 4.84
C GLY A 144 9.58 0.38 5.89
N GLY A 145 8.87 1.43 5.48
CA GLY A 145 8.61 2.58 6.33
C GLY A 145 7.14 2.90 6.60
N TYR A 146 6.20 2.28 5.88
CA TYR A 146 4.77 2.59 6.03
C TYR A 146 4.20 2.03 7.33
N GLN A 147 3.20 2.72 7.85
CA GLN A 147 2.46 2.28 9.02
C GLN A 147 1.49 1.18 8.62
N PHE A 148 1.54 0.06 9.30
CA PHE A 148 0.71 -1.09 8.96
C PHE A 148 -0.77 -0.87 9.25
N VAL A 149 -1.61 -1.43 8.37
CA VAL A 149 -3.04 -1.61 8.60
C VAL A 149 -3.43 -3.09 8.58
N GLY A 150 -2.61 -3.94 7.99
CA GLY A 150 -2.86 -5.37 7.94
C GLY A 150 -2.04 -6.09 6.88
N ARG A 151 -2.51 -7.25 6.43
CA ARG A 151 -1.86 -8.10 5.45
C ARG A 151 -2.89 -8.68 4.47
N THR A 152 -2.50 -8.79 3.20
CA THR A 152 -3.35 -9.33 2.14
C THR A 152 -2.71 -10.55 1.46
N ILE A 153 -3.28 -11.00 0.36
CA ILE A 153 -2.75 -12.08 -0.46
C ILE A 153 -1.63 -11.59 -1.39
N GLN A 154 -1.03 -12.52 -2.10
CA GLN A 154 0.12 -12.25 -2.97
C GLN A 154 -0.24 -11.29 -4.11
N MET A 155 0.53 -10.21 -4.20
CA MET A 155 0.40 -9.19 -5.23
C MET A 155 1.49 -9.27 -6.30
N TRP A 156 2.51 -10.09 -6.08
CA TRP A 156 3.69 -10.17 -6.90
C TRP A 156 4.30 -11.59 -6.87
N ASN A 157 4.56 -12.17 -8.03
CA ASN A 157 5.16 -13.49 -8.15
C ASN A 157 6.08 -13.54 -9.40
N PRO A 158 7.41 -13.48 -9.25
CA PRO A 158 8.33 -13.57 -10.36
C PRO A 158 8.69 -15.01 -10.73
N LEU A 159 8.33 -15.98 -9.87
CA LEU A 159 8.83 -17.36 -9.96
C LEU A 159 7.85 -18.28 -10.72
N ARG A 160 6.58 -17.91 -10.77
CA ARG A 160 5.53 -18.74 -11.36
C ARG A 160 4.59 -17.93 -12.22
N GLU A 161 4.42 -18.35 -13.48
CA GLU A 161 3.41 -17.79 -14.36
C GLU A 161 2.04 -18.41 -14.03
N THR A 162 1.04 -17.56 -13.86
CA THR A 162 -0.37 -17.93 -13.64
C THR A 162 -1.25 -17.10 -14.56
N GLU A 163 -2.57 -17.21 -14.45
CA GLU A 163 -3.44 -16.32 -15.21
C GLU A 163 -3.26 -14.84 -14.81
N TYR A 164 -2.80 -14.57 -13.58
CA TYR A 164 -2.61 -13.21 -13.03
C TYR A 164 -1.18 -12.69 -13.17
N PHE A 165 -0.18 -13.55 -13.07
CA PHE A 165 1.24 -13.20 -13.14
C PHE A 165 1.84 -13.72 -14.44
N LYS A 166 2.36 -12.83 -15.28
CA LYS A 166 2.89 -13.15 -16.59
C LYS A 166 4.38 -12.86 -16.68
N LYS A 167 5.06 -13.50 -17.61
CA LYS A 167 6.44 -13.16 -17.96
C LYS A 167 6.53 -11.68 -18.32
N GLY A 168 7.45 -10.96 -17.66
CA GLY A 168 7.61 -9.52 -17.84
C GLY A 168 6.60 -8.65 -17.06
N LYS A 169 5.59 -9.26 -16.44
CA LYS A 169 4.61 -8.61 -15.56
C LYS A 169 4.30 -9.48 -14.35
N PRO A 170 5.22 -9.63 -13.40
CA PRO A 170 5.03 -10.47 -12.22
C PRO A 170 4.17 -9.81 -11.13
N TRP A 171 3.35 -8.82 -11.44
CA TRP A 171 2.47 -8.12 -10.51
C TRP A 171 1.02 -8.09 -10.99
N LEU A 172 0.10 -8.08 -10.03
CA LEU A 172 -1.35 -8.21 -10.27
C LEU A 172 -1.97 -6.96 -10.89
N LEU A 173 -1.57 -5.78 -10.44
CA LEU A 173 -2.28 -4.54 -10.67
C LEU A 173 -1.92 -3.87 -11.99
N ASN A 174 -2.81 -2.99 -12.46
CA ASN A 174 -2.57 -2.03 -13.53
C ASN A 174 -2.68 -0.60 -12.98
N PHE A 175 -2.18 0.38 -13.74
CA PHE A 175 -2.51 1.77 -13.51
C PHE A 175 -4.02 1.97 -13.55
N PHE A 176 -4.53 2.79 -12.66
CA PHE A 176 -5.94 3.14 -12.51
C PHE A 176 -6.86 2.01 -12.04
N ASP A 177 -6.33 0.83 -11.67
CA ASP A 177 -7.11 -0.13 -10.91
C ASP A 177 -7.61 0.49 -9.60
N ARG A 178 -8.75 0.04 -9.14
CA ARG A 178 -9.34 0.44 -7.86
C ARG A 178 -9.29 -0.74 -6.91
N LEU A 179 -8.64 -0.55 -5.77
CA LEU A 179 -8.54 -1.57 -4.73
C LEU A 179 -9.64 -1.38 -3.71
N LYS A 180 -10.29 -2.47 -3.35
CA LYS A 180 -11.22 -2.56 -2.24
C LYS A 180 -10.85 -3.75 -1.36
N PHE A 181 -10.98 -3.58 -0.06
CA PHE A 181 -10.68 -4.63 0.90
C PHE A 181 -11.95 -5.19 1.52
N TYR A 182 -11.93 -6.50 1.79
CA TYR A 182 -12.92 -7.15 2.65
C TYR A 182 -12.21 -7.86 3.79
N PRO A 183 -12.85 -7.91 4.99
CA PRO A 183 -12.20 -8.48 6.18
C PRO A 183 -12.07 -10.00 6.07
N CYS A 184 -10.94 -10.51 6.55
CA CYS A 184 -10.67 -11.92 6.77
C CYS A 184 -9.74 -12.11 7.96
N SER A 185 -9.61 -13.33 8.45
CA SER A 185 -8.65 -13.70 9.48
C SER A 185 -7.24 -13.93 8.92
N ALA A 186 -6.24 -13.97 9.79
CA ALA A 186 -4.87 -14.30 9.42
C ALA A 186 -4.75 -15.75 8.88
N ASP A 187 -5.55 -16.68 9.42
CA ASP A 187 -5.55 -18.08 8.97
C ASP A 187 -6.17 -18.20 7.56
N GLU A 188 -7.25 -17.47 7.28
CA GLU A 188 -7.82 -17.41 5.93
C GLU A 188 -6.83 -16.82 4.91
N ILE A 189 -6.03 -15.80 5.27
CA ILE A 189 -4.97 -15.28 4.40
C ILE A 189 -3.97 -16.38 4.05
N LEU A 190 -3.57 -17.21 5.01
CA LEU A 190 -2.65 -18.32 4.75
C LEU A 190 -3.26 -19.35 3.80
N GLN A 191 -4.52 -19.72 4.01
CA GLN A 191 -5.23 -20.64 3.13
C GLN A 191 -5.35 -20.08 1.71
N TYR A 192 -5.79 -18.83 1.55
CA TYR A 192 -5.87 -18.19 0.24
C TYR A 192 -4.51 -18.13 -0.49
N ARG A 193 -3.41 -17.98 0.25
CA ARG A 193 -2.07 -18.02 -0.34
C ARG A 193 -1.74 -19.38 -0.93
N ASP A 194 -2.07 -20.45 -0.22
CA ASP A 194 -1.84 -21.82 -0.69
C ASP A 194 -2.69 -22.13 -1.92
N ASP A 195 -3.93 -21.68 -1.95
CA ASP A 195 -4.87 -21.85 -3.08
C ASP A 195 -4.47 -21.00 -4.30
N PHE A 196 -3.80 -19.86 -4.09
CA PHE A 196 -3.43 -18.91 -5.13
C PHE A 196 -2.05 -19.21 -5.77
N LEU A 197 -1.22 -20.03 -5.14
CA LEU A 197 0.10 -20.44 -5.60
C LEU A 197 0.07 -21.76 -6.33
#